data_d39b229fdcfd8541d1f686e1ee1850e2
#
_entry.id   d39b229fdcfd8541d1f686e1ee1850e2
#
_cell.length_a   1.000
_cell.length_b   1.000
_cell.length_c   1.000
_cell.angle_alpha   90.00
_cell.angle_beta   90.00
_cell.angle_gamma   90.00
#
_symmetry.space_group_name_H-M   'P 1'
#
loop_
_entity.id
_entity.type
_entity.pdbx_description
1 polymer ?
#
loop_
_entity_poly.entity_id
_entity_poly.type
_entity_poly.pdbx_seq_one_letter_code
_entity_poly.pdbx_strand_id
1 'polypeptide(L)'
;MSSTATQLATTESTSNWWWDYASMKAPNRDELYYLKFSLLAVAWFLALNLIIHLVAMRKTSIYREMDNKKRTEYRAYIVSPIHAIGAVILSTLAMFFICGDGKTVFNNDECMNTVRYVHIWALLHTCGYFIVDFFFLYFVVKGDSTLDYQTYAHHIIATTTYYQTLYFFDGLCVFGCILLFIEISNPFTCLRWLLYTHGM
;
A
#
# COMPACT_ATOMS: atom_id res chain seq x y z
N MET A 1 42.12 9.64 47.71
CA MET A 1 42.29 9.60 46.24
C MET A 1 41.43 8.44 45.75
N SER A 2 40.20 8.73 45.35
CA SER A 2 39.25 7.72 44.82
C SER A 2 39.00 8.08 43.38
N SER A 3 39.48 7.23 42.48
CA SER A 3 39.32 7.35 41.03
C SER A 3 37.99 6.73 40.62
N THR A 4 37.00 7.56 40.31
CA THR A 4 35.73 7.13 39.74
C THR A 4 35.90 7.02 38.24
N ALA A 5 36.17 5.82 37.75
CA ALA A 5 36.16 5.53 36.32
C ALA A 5 34.70 5.50 35.84
N THR A 6 34.33 6.57 35.15
CA THR A 6 33.05 6.64 34.44
C THR A 6 33.14 5.75 33.19
N GLN A 7 32.52 4.57 33.25
CA GLN A 7 32.30 3.75 32.06
C GLN A 7 31.28 4.48 31.17
N LEU A 8 31.78 5.10 30.11
CA LEU A 8 30.93 5.46 28.96
C LEU A 8 30.56 4.17 28.25
N ALA A 9 29.36 3.68 28.58
CA ALA A 9 28.70 2.69 27.77
C ALA A 9 28.29 3.39 26.46
N THR A 10 29.07 3.20 25.42
CA THR A 10 28.68 3.50 24.05
C THR A 10 27.63 2.47 23.66
N THR A 11 26.35 2.80 23.91
CA THR A 11 25.25 2.12 23.23
C THR A 11 25.37 2.48 21.75
N GLU A 12 25.96 1.60 20.95
CA GLU A 12 25.78 1.62 19.51
C GLU A 12 24.28 1.43 19.25
N SER A 13 23.58 2.55 19.12
CA SER A 13 22.25 2.58 18.55
C SER A 13 22.40 2.09 17.11
N THR A 14 22.01 0.84 16.85
CA THR A 14 21.76 0.36 15.48
C THR A 14 20.55 1.14 14.96
N SER A 15 20.79 2.38 14.53
CA SER A 15 19.75 3.19 13.93
C SER A 15 19.26 2.47 12.66
N ASN A 16 18.02 2.07 12.66
CA ASN A 16 17.37 1.53 11.48
C ASN A 16 17.10 2.69 10.52
N TRP A 17 18.10 3.01 9.68
CA TRP A 17 18.11 4.16 8.75
C TRP A 17 16.78 4.30 7.96
N TRP A 18 16.13 3.19 7.58
CA TRP A 18 14.84 3.21 6.88
C TRP A 18 13.71 3.72 7.79
N TRP A 19 13.75 3.39 9.09
CA TRP A 19 12.77 3.87 10.06
C TRP A 19 12.97 5.35 10.38
N ASP A 20 14.22 5.76 10.56
CA ASP A 20 14.54 7.17 10.76
C ASP A 20 14.06 8.00 9.57
N TYR A 21 14.27 7.52 8.33
CA TYR A 21 13.77 8.18 7.13
C TYR A 21 12.24 8.16 7.05
N ALA A 22 11.58 7.03 7.29
CA ALA A 22 10.12 6.89 7.23
C ALA A 22 9.41 7.80 8.25
N SER A 23 10.04 8.03 9.41
CA SER A 23 9.52 8.86 10.50
C SER A 23 9.81 10.35 10.31
N MET A 24 10.69 10.75 9.40
CA MET A 24 10.98 12.15 9.12
C MET A 24 9.73 12.89 8.64
N LYS A 25 9.61 14.14 9.06
CA LYS A 25 8.61 15.04 8.52
C LYS A 25 8.87 15.20 7.03
N ALA A 26 7.84 14.94 6.23
CA ALA A 26 7.95 15.12 4.78
C ALA A 26 8.10 16.61 4.44
N PRO A 27 8.94 16.97 3.46
CA PRO A 27 8.98 18.32 2.95
C PRO A 27 7.63 18.69 2.36
N ASN A 28 7.23 19.97 2.53
CA ASN A 28 5.97 20.45 2.00
C ASN A 28 5.96 20.26 0.48
N ARG A 29 5.04 19.44 -0.03
CA ARG A 29 4.65 19.32 -1.44
C ARG A 29 5.80 19.11 -2.43
N ASP A 30 6.57 18.04 -2.24
CA ASP A 30 7.54 17.62 -3.25
C ASP A 30 6.83 16.83 -4.38
N GLU A 31 6.31 17.57 -5.37
CA GLU A 31 5.59 16.99 -6.52
C GLU A 31 6.44 15.98 -7.29
N LEU A 32 7.72 16.25 -7.44
CA LEU A 32 8.64 15.37 -8.14
C LEU A 32 8.85 14.05 -7.36
N TYR A 33 8.90 14.13 -6.03
CA TYR A 33 8.96 12.95 -5.18
C TYR A 33 7.68 12.10 -5.31
N TYR A 34 6.51 12.73 -5.26
CA TYR A 34 5.23 12.04 -5.40
C TYR A 34 5.11 11.34 -6.76
N LEU A 35 5.49 12.04 -7.83
CA LEU A 35 5.50 11.46 -9.18
C LEU A 35 6.44 10.26 -9.28
N LYS A 36 7.70 10.40 -8.82
CA LYS A 36 8.69 9.31 -8.85
C LYS A 36 8.22 8.09 -8.07
N PHE A 37 7.69 8.30 -6.86
CA PHE A 37 7.22 7.20 -6.02
C PHE A 37 5.97 6.53 -6.62
N SER A 38 5.05 7.31 -7.20
CA SER A 38 3.88 6.77 -7.91
C SER A 38 4.28 5.91 -9.10
N LEU A 39 5.23 6.38 -9.92
CA LEU A 39 5.74 5.61 -11.06
C LEU A 39 6.43 4.32 -10.60
N LEU A 40 7.18 4.39 -9.50
CA LEU A 40 7.82 3.21 -8.90
C LEU A 40 6.76 2.20 -8.41
N ALA A 41 5.71 2.67 -7.75
CA ALA A 41 4.62 1.82 -7.28
C ALA A 41 3.87 1.17 -8.45
N VAL A 42 3.55 1.93 -9.51
CA VAL A 42 2.96 1.38 -10.73
C VAL A 42 3.87 0.33 -11.36
N ALA A 43 5.17 0.61 -11.53
CA ALA A 43 6.13 -0.32 -12.08
C ALA A 43 6.24 -1.61 -11.24
N TRP A 44 6.22 -1.48 -9.91
CA TRP A 44 6.19 -2.60 -8.99
C TRP A 44 4.98 -3.52 -9.22
N PHE A 45 3.77 -2.96 -9.28
CA PHE A 45 2.56 -3.76 -9.48
C PHE A 45 2.45 -4.34 -10.88
N LEU A 46 2.98 -3.68 -11.91
CA LEU A 46 3.11 -4.27 -13.25
C LEU A 46 4.09 -5.45 -13.24
N ALA A 47 5.25 -5.30 -12.61
CA ALA A 47 6.24 -6.37 -12.47
C ALA A 47 5.66 -7.57 -11.69
N LEU A 48 4.94 -7.30 -10.60
CA LEU A 48 4.28 -8.33 -9.79
C LEU A 48 3.23 -9.11 -10.62
N ASN A 49 2.41 -8.41 -11.40
CA ASN A 49 1.46 -9.05 -12.33
C ASN A 49 2.18 -9.95 -13.35
N LEU A 50 3.30 -9.50 -13.90
CA LEU A 50 4.10 -10.30 -14.84
C LEU A 50 4.71 -11.53 -14.15
N ILE A 51 5.29 -11.39 -12.97
CA ILE A 51 5.87 -12.50 -12.21
C ILE A 51 4.79 -13.54 -11.91
N ILE A 52 3.63 -13.12 -11.41
CA ILE A 52 2.51 -14.02 -11.12
C ILE A 52 2.05 -14.73 -12.41
N HIS A 53 1.96 -14.01 -13.54
CA HIS A 53 1.63 -14.62 -14.82
C HIS A 53 2.62 -15.74 -15.19
N LEU A 54 3.91 -15.46 -15.14
CA LEU A 54 4.96 -16.42 -15.52
C LEU A 54 4.98 -17.63 -14.58
N VAL A 55 4.80 -17.41 -13.27
CA VAL A 55 4.76 -18.49 -12.28
C VAL A 55 3.50 -19.35 -12.46
N ALA A 56 2.33 -18.72 -12.60
CA ALA A 56 1.06 -19.43 -12.78
C ALA A 56 1.03 -20.23 -14.08
N MET A 57 1.58 -19.70 -15.18
CA MET A 57 1.73 -20.42 -16.45
C MET A 57 2.58 -21.69 -16.31
N ARG A 58 3.60 -21.67 -15.44
CA ARG A 58 4.47 -22.81 -15.23
C ARG A 58 3.90 -23.84 -14.26
N LYS A 59 3.21 -23.39 -13.21
CA LYS A 59 2.87 -24.21 -12.04
C LYS A 59 1.41 -24.67 -11.99
N THR A 60 0.48 -23.97 -12.68
CA THR A 60 -0.97 -24.18 -12.52
C THR A 60 -1.61 -24.60 -13.84
N SER A 61 -2.09 -25.83 -13.95
CA SER A 61 -2.78 -26.33 -15.15
C SER A 61 -4.06 -25.54 -15.41
N ILE A 62 -4.86 -25.31 -14.37
CA ILE A 62 -6.10 -24.53 -14.44
C ILE A 62 -5.85 -23.14 -15.07
N TYR A 63 -4.78 -22.46 -14.67
CA TYR A 63 -4.44 -21.14 -15.23
C TYR A 63 -4.10 -21.21 -16.73
N ARG A 64 -3.44 -22.27 -17.19
CA ARG A 64 -3.09 -22.45 -18.61
C ARG A 64 -4.33 -22.64 -19.50
N GLU A 65 -5.38 -23.21 -18.97
CA GLU A 65 -6.65 -23.47 -19.68
C GLU A 65 -7.56 -22.25 -19.71
N MET A 66 -7.32 -21.25 -18.85
CA MET A 66 -8.11 -20.02 -18.84
C MET A 66 -7.87 -19.17 -20.08
N ASP A 67 -8.91 -18.45 -20.51
CA ASP A 67 -8.81 -17.37 -21.49
C ASP A 67 -8.09 -16.13 -20.90
N ASN A 68 -7.78 -15.15 -21.72
CA ASN A 68 -7.03 -13.97 -21.29
C ASN A 68 -7.78 -13.13 -20.24
N LYS A 69 -9.11 -13.05 -20.31
CA LYS A 69 -9.94 -12.34 -19.34
C LYS A 69 -9.81 -13.00 -17.97
N LYS A 70 -10.08 -14.29 -17.87
CA LYS A 70 -9.97 -15.07 -16.62
C LYS A 70 -8.56 -15.11 -16.06
N ARG A 71 -7.52 -15.18 -16.91
CA ARG A 71 -6.12 -15.06 -16.46
C ARG A 71 -5.85 -13.72 -15.81
N THR A 72 -6.42 -12.65 -16.35
CA THR A 72 -6.25 -11.31 -15.77
C THR A 72 -6.97 -11.19 -14.45
N GLU A 73 -8.22 -11.67 -14.36
CA GLU A 73 -8.95 -11.75 -13.10
C GLU A 73 -8.18 -12.58 -12.05
N TYR A 74 -7.68 -13.75 -12.42
CA TYR A 74 -6.89 -14.61 -11.53
C TYR A 74 -5.66 -13.89 -10.96
N ARG A 75 -4.94 -13.13 -11.78
CA ARG A 75 -3.81 -12.32 -11.30
C ARG A 75 -4.27 -11.21 -10.37
N ALA A 76 -5.33 -10.51 -10.70
CA ALA A 76 -5.90 -9.47 -9.85
C ALA A 76 -6.23 -10.01 -8.44
N TYR A 77 -6.86 -11.20 -8.35
CA TYR A 77 -7.16 -11.85 -7.08
C TYR A 77 -5.93 -12.34 -6.29
N ILE A 78 -4.74 -12.40 -6.89
CA ILE A 78 -3.48 -12.68 -6.19
C ILE A 78 -2.75 -11.38 -5.83
N VAL A 79 -2.74 -10.38 -6.71
CA VAL A 79 -2.06 -9.10 -6.49
C VAL A 79 -2.77 -8.27 -5.41
N SER A 80 -4.10 -8.29 -5.43
CA SER A 80 -4.95 -7.51 -4.52
C SER A 80 -4.67 -7.80 -3.03
N PRO A 81 -4.61 -9.05 -2.54
CA PRO A 81 -4.24 -9.31 -1.15
C PRO A 81 -2.80 -8.90 -0.82
N ILE A 82 -1.86 -8.98 -1.76
CA ILE A 82 -0.48 -8.53 -1.55
C ILE A 82 -0.46 -7.01 -1.33
N HIS A 83 -1.20 -6.26 -2.18
CA HIS A 83 -1.41 -4.84 -1.97
C HIS A 83 -2.05 -4.54 -0.61
N ALA A 84 -3.17 -5.20 -0.29
CA ALA A 84 -3.93 -4.97 0.93
C ALA A 84 -3.08 -5.19 2.20
N ILE A 85 -2.28 -6.26 2.24
CA ILE A 85 -1.35 -6.52 3.34
C ILE A 85 -0.32 -5.39 3.45
N GLY A 86 0.27 -4.97 2.33
CA GLY A 86 1.22 -3.85 2.30
C GLY A 86 0.59 -2.54 2.80
N ALA A 87 -0.60 -2.22 2.33
CA ALA A 87 -1.36 -1.03 2.74
C ALA A 87 -1.67 -1.04 4.25
N VAL A 88 -2.14 -2.17 4.79
CA VAL A 88 -2.43 -2.32 6.22
C VAL A 88 -1.16 -2.20 7.07
N ILE A 89 -0.05 -2.81 6.65
CA ILE A 89 1.23 -2.69 7.38
C ILE A 89 1.69 -1.23 7.41
N LEU A 90 1.75 -0.55 6.26
CA LEU A 90 2.18 0.85 6.18
C LEU A 90 1.26 1.77 7.00
N SER A 91 -0.05 1.55 6.94
CA SER A 91 -1.03 2.31 7.71
C SER A 91 -0.89 2.07 9.22
N THR A 92 -0.64 0.83 9.64
CA THR A 92 -0.37 0.49 11.04
C THR A 92 0.86 1.22 11.56
N LEU A 93 1.96 1.18 10.79
CA LEU A 93 3.17 1.91 11.12
C LEU A 93 2.90 3.41 11.22
N ALA A 94 2.17 3.96 10.26
CA ALA A 94 1.82 5.39 10.19
C ALA A 94 0.95 5.86 11.37
N MET A 95 0.08 5.01 11.91
CA MET A 95 -0.86 5.43 12.95
C MET A 95 -0.36 5.17 14.37
N PHE A 96 0.33 4.05 14.58
CA PHE A 96 0.62 3.59 15.93
C PHE A 96 2.08 3.74 16.35
N PHE A 97 3.01 3.83 15.40
CA PHE A 97 4.44 3.74 15.73
C PHE A 97 5.25 5.00 15.40
N ILE A 98 4.69 5.90 14.60
CA ILE A 98 5.46 7.01 14.04
C ILE A 98 5.67 8.19 14.99
N CYS A 99 4.84 8.29 16.04
CA CYS A 99 4.85 9.45 16.94
C CYS A 99 5.97 9.41 17.98
N GLY A 100 6.64 8.26 18.16
CA GLY A 100 7.63 8.06 19.24
C GLY A 100 7.02 8.04 20.65
N ASP A 101 7.84 7.72 21.65
CA ASP A 101 7.52 7.81 23.08
C ASP A 101 6.19 7.13 23.50
N GLY A 102 5.78 6.06 22.81
CA GLY A 102 4.50 5.38 23.08
C GLY A 102 3.26 6.18 22.69
N LYS A 103 3.40 7.29 21.98
CA LYS A 103 2.30 8.08 21.46
C LYS A 103 1.81 7.53 20.12
N THR A 104 0.58 7.86 19.79
CA THR A 104 -0.06 7.52 18.51
C THR A 104 -0.66 8.77 17.90
N VAL A 105 -1.07 8.71 16.63
CA VAL A 105 -1.79 9.83 16.00
C VAL A 105 -3.10 10.17 16.71
N PHE A 106 -3.69 9.24 17.49
CA PHE A 106 -4.96 9.44 18.19
C PHE A 106 -4.83 10.15 19.54
N ASN A 107 -3.62 10.24 20.11
CA ASN A 107 -3.38 10.84 21.41
C ASN A 107 -2.34 11.98 21.37
N ASN A 108 -1.98 12.43 20.17
CA ASN A 108 -0.99 13.49 19.97
C ASN A 108 -1.37 14.34 18.75
N ASP A 109 -1.90 15.54 18.99
CA ASP A 109 -2.38 16.48 17.96
C ASP A 109 -1.27 16.92 17.01
N GLU A 110 -0.05 17.12 17.51
CA GLU A 110 1.08 17.49 16.66
C GLU A 110 1.42 16.36 15.69
N CYS A 111 1.42 15.12 16.18
CA CYS A 111 1.68 13.95 15.36
C CYS A 111 0.57 13.73 14.33
N MET A 112 -0.69 13.90 14.71
CA MET A 112 -1.85 13.77 13.82
C MET A 112 -1.79 14.79 12.67
N ASN A 113 -1.31 16.00 12.93
CA ASN A 113 -1.21 17.07 11.94
C ASN A 113 0.13 17.11 11.19
N THR A 114 1.03 16.15 11.44
CA THR A 114 2.34 16.11 10.79
C THR A 114 2.38 15.00 9.74
N VAL A 115 2.51 15.39 8.46
CA VAL A 115 2.74 14.45 7.36
C VAL A 115 4.17 13.92 7.42
N ARG A 116 4.31 12.61 7.38
CA ARG A 116 5.60 11.92 7.35
C ARG A 116 5.69 11.03 6.11
N TYR A 117 6.90 10.65 5.71
CA TYR A 117 7.09 9.83 4.51
C TYR A 117 6.30 8.53 4.51
N VAL A 118 6.12 7.88 5.67
CA VAL A 118 5.32 6.65 5.75
C VAL A 118 3.85 6.84 5.36
N HIS A 119 3.25 8.00 5.66
CA HIS A 119 1.90 8.33 5.19
C HIS A 119 1.87 8.42 3.66
N ILE A 120 2.87 9.14 3.09
CA ILE A 120 3.01 9.29 1.64
C ILE A 120 3.19 7.92 0.98
N TRP A 121 4.01 7.04 1.53
CA TRP A 121 4.24 5.70 1.00
C TRP A 121 2.98 4.85 1.04
N ALA A 122 2.21 4.89 2.13
CA ALA A 122 0.96 4.16 2.23
C ALA A 122 -0.04 4.57 1.14
N LEU A 123 -0.23 5.88 0.95
CA LEU A 123 -1.17 6.41 -0.02
C LEU A 123 -0.70 6.16 -1.47
N LEU A 124 0.57 6.45 -1.79
CA LEU A 124 1.09 6.28 -3.15
C LEU A 124 1.27 4.81 -3.55
N HIS A 125 1.59 3.91 -2.60
CA HIS A 125 1.57 2.48 -2.83
C HIS A 125 0.17 2.02 -3.28
N THR A 126 -0.86 2.49 -2.60
CA THR A 126 -2.25 2.17 -2.92
C THR A 126 -2.69 2.79 -4.25
N CYS A 127 -2.33 4.05 -4.53
CA CYS A 127 -2.59 4.67 -5.83
C CYS A 127 -1.96 3.89 -6.97
N GLY A 128 -0.71 3.44 -6.81
CA GLY A 128 -0.02 2.62 -7.81
C GLY A 128 -0.75 1.32 -8.11
N TYR A 129 -1.24 0.63 -7.08
CA TYR A 129 -2.07 -0.56 -7.25
C TYR A 129 -3.39 -0.24 -7.97
N PHE A 130 -4.14 0.76 -7.52
CA PHE A 130 -5.44 1.10 -8.13
C PHE A 130 -5.33 1.49 -9.59
N ILE A 131 -4.26 2.22 -9.97
CA ILE A 131 -4.01 2.58 -11.37
C ILE A 131 -3.80 1.32 -12.22
N VAL A 132 -2.96 0.39 -11.76
CA VAL A 132 -2.66 -0.85 -12.49
C VAL A 132 -3.88 -1.76 -12.57
N ASP A 133 -4.58 -1.93 -11.46
CA ASP A 133 -5.76 -2.80 -11.39
C ASP A 133 -6.91 -2.23 -12.24
N PHE A 134 -7.18 -0.93 -12.14
CA PHE A 134 -8.15 -0.26 -13.01
C PHE A 134 -7.83 -0.46 -14.50
N PHE A 135 -6.55 -0.31 -14.88
CA PHE A 135 -6.13 -0.52 -16.27
C PHE A 135 -6.45 -1.94 -16.74
N PHE A 136 -6.11 -2.95 -15.98
CA PHE A 136 -6.38 -4.33 -16.35
C PHE A 136 -7.88 -4.65 -16.35
N LEU A 137 -8.61 -4.21 -15.36
CA LEU A 137 -10.05 -4.45 -15.27
C LEU A 137 -10.80 -3.76 -16.42
N TYR A 138 -10.50 -2.51 -16.68
CA TYR A 138 -11.23 -1.73 -17.68
C TYR A 138 -10.87 -2.11 -19.12
N PHE A 139 -9.58 -2.29 -19.44
CA PHE A 139 -9.14 -2.52 -20.83
C PHE A 139 -9.06 -4.00 -21.22
N VAL A 140 -8.80 -4.91 -20.27
CA VAL A 140 -8.58 -6.33 -20.57
C VAL A 140 -9.79 -7.16 -20.15
N VAL A 141 -10.26 -7.02 -18.91
CA VAL A 141 -11.41 -7.79 -18.40
C VAL A 141 -12.70 -7.29 -19.04
N LYS A 142 -12.86 -5.97 -19.16
CA LYS A 142 -14.04 -5.31 -19.76
C LYS A 142 -15.33 -5.80 -19.11
N GLY A 143 -15.35 -5.85 -17.78
CA GLY A 143 -16.54 -6.22 -17.03
C GLY A 143 -17.67 -5.21 -17.24
N ASP A 144 -18.88 -5.68 -17.34
CA ASP A 144 -20.08 -4.89 -17.61
C ASP A 144 -21.17 -5.08 -16.54
N SER A 145 -20.84 -5.78 -15.46
CA SER A 145 -21.74 -5.92 -14.32
C SER A 145 -21.78 -4.65 -13.45
N THR A 146 -22.83 -4.49 -12.66
CA THR A 146 -22.94 -3.41 -11.68
C THR A 146 -21.74 -3.41 -10.72
N LEU A 147 -21.23 -4.58 -10.34
CA LEU A 147 -20.09 -4.73 -9.46
C LEU A 147 -18.80 -4.22 -10.14
N ASP A 148 -18.62 -4.48 -11.43
CA ASP A 148 -17.47 -3.98 -12.19
C ASP A 148 -17.45 -2.44 -12.22
N TYR A 149 -18.61 -1.82 -12.49
CA TYR A 149 -18.74 -0.36 -12.48
C TYR A 149 -18.49 0.24 -11.09
N GLN A 150 -18.94 -0.42 -10.02
CA GLN A 150 -18.65 0.00 -8.65
C GLN A 150 -17.14 -0.06 -8.37
N THR A 151 -16.46 -1.11 -8.83
CA THR A 151 -15.01 -1.27 -8.70
C THR A 151 -14.27 -0.18 -9.48
N TYR A 152 -14.66 0.11 -10.72
CA TYR A 152 -14.07 1.20 -11.50
C TYR A 152 -14.23 2.55 -10.80
N ALA A 153 -15.44 2.87 -10.35
CA ALA A 153 -15.72 4.11 -9.61
C ALA A 153 -14.88 4.18 -8.33
N HIS A 154 -14.80 3.09 -7.56
CA HIS A 154 -13.99 3.02 -6.36
C HIS A 154 -12.51 3.33 -6.65
N HIS A 155 -11.89 2.71 -7.65
CA HIS A 155 -10.49 2.95 -7.99
C HIS A 155 -10.24 4.40 -8.41
N ILE A 156 -11.11 4.97 -9.23
CA ILE A 156 -10.98 6.38 -9.67
C ILE A 156 -11.13 7.35 -8.49
N ILE A 157 -12.20 7.19 -7.70
CA ILE A 157 -12.49 8.07 -6.56
C ILE A 157 -11.39 7.98 -5.52
N ALA A 158 -11.00 6.76 -5.13
CA ALA A 158 -9.97 6.55 -4.10
C ALA A 158 -8.62 7.11 -4.56
N THR A 159 -8.18 6.83 -5.79
CA THR A 159 -6.93 7.37 -6.34
C THR A 159 -6.95 8.88 -6.34
N THR A 160 -8.03 9.49 -6.84
CA THR A 160 -8.17 10.95 -6.89
C THR A 160 -8.15 11.56 -5.49
N THR A 161 -8.88 10.96 -4.55
CA THR A 161 -8.94 11.43 -3.16
C THR A 161 -7.57 11.35 -2.48
N TYR A 162 -6.83 10.26 -2.65
CA TYR A 162 -5.49 10.13 -2.05
C TYR A 162 -4.49 11.12 -2.63
N TYR A 163 -4.52 11.37 -3.95
CA TYR A 163 -3.70 12.42 -4.54
C TYR A 163 -4.11 13.81 -4.05
N GLN A 164 -5.39 14.12 -3.96
CA GLN A 164 -5.87 15.41 -3.41
C GLN A 164 -5.43 15.59 -1.96
N THR A 165 -5.50 14.51 -1.16
CA THR A 165 -5.03 14.51 0.23
C THR A 165 -3.56 14.88 0.32
N LEU A 166 -2.70 14.32 -0.54
CA LEU A 166 -1.28 14.63 -0.58
C LEU A 166 -0.97 16.06 -1.04
N TYR A 167 -1.77 16.61 -1.97
CA TYR A 167 -1.50 17.91 -2.57
C TYR A 167 -2.11 19.09 -1.81
N PHE A 168 -3.28 18.90 -1.18
CA PHE A 168 -4.06 20.03 -0.66
C PHE A 168 -4.29 19.99 0.85
N PHE A 169 -4.13 18.82 1.50
CA PHE A 169 -4.63 18.62 2.86
C PHE A 169 -3.62 17.89 3.74
N ASP A 170 -2.61 18.60 4.24
CA ASP A 170 -1.54 18.02 5.08
C ASP A 170 -2.07 17.17 6.26
N GLY A 171 -3.11 17.62 6.95
CA GLY A 171 -3.71 16.90 8.09
C GLY A 171 -4.59 15.69 7.69
N LEU A 172 -4.98 15.53 6.43
CA LEU A 172 -5.86 14.44 6.00
C LEU A 172 -5.11 13.15 5.62
N CYS A 173 -3.77 13.17 5.53
CA CYS A 173 -2.98 11.98 5.22
C CYS A 173 -3.20 10.87 6.25
N VAL A 174 -3.39 11.21 7.52
CA VAL A 174 -3.72 10.26 8.59
C VAL A 174 -5.09 9.62 8.33
N PHE A 175 -6.10 10.40 7.93
CA PHE A 175 -7.42 9.85 7.57
C PHE A 175 -7.33 8.93 6.35
N GLY A 176 -6.52 9.28 5.36
CA GLY A 176 -6.22 8.38 4.25
C GLY A 176 -5.66 7.04 4.72
N CYS A 177 -4.70 7.06 5.64
CA CYS A 177 -4.16 5.84 6.25
C CYS A 177 -5.22 5.06 7.05
N ILE A 178 -6.13 5.73 7.78
CA ILE A 178 -7.24 5.08 8.47
C ILE A 178 -8.15 4.36 7.46
N LEU A 179 -8.49 4.98 6.34
CA LEU A 179 -9.31 4.36 5.31
C LEU A 179 -8.66 3.12 4.69
N LEU A 180 -7.33 3.06 4.61
CA LEU A 180 -6.61 1.88 4.12
C LEU A 180 -6.77 0.64 5.02
N PHE A 181 -7.20 0.79 6.28
CA PHE A 181 -7.55 -0.38 7.12
C PHE A 181 -8.74 -1.16 6.59
N ILE A 182 -9.62 -0.55 5.82
CA ILE A 182 -10.76 -1.24 5.20
C ILE A 182 -10.27 -2.34 4.27
N GLU A 183 -9.07 -2.17 3.68
CA GLU A 183 -8.43 -3.18 2.82
C GLU A 183 -8.12 -4.51 3.55
N ILE A 184 -8.17 -4.57 4.88
CA ILE A 184 -7.95 -5.80 5.64
C ILE A 184 -8.92 -6.92 5.29
N SER A 185 -10.11 -6.60 4.80
CA SER A 185 -11.12 -7.56 4.36
C SER A 185 -10.80 -8.20 2.99
N ASN A 186 -10.01 -7.52 2.18
CA ASN A 186 -9.74 -7.89 0.79
C ASN A 186 -9.02 -9.25 0.64
N PRO A 187 -7.98 -9.60 1.45
CA PRO A 187 -7.34 -10.91 1.39
C PRO A 187 -8.31 -12.08 1.55
N PHE A 188 -9.31 -11.95 2.41
CA PHE A 188 -10.29 -13.01 2.66
C PHE A 188 -11.24 -13.19 1.47
N THR A 189 -11.68 -12.09 0.87
CA THR A 189 -12.51 -12.12 -0.34
C THR A 189 -11.78 -12.75 -1.51
N CYS A 190 -10.53 -12.37 -1.71
CA CYS A 190 -9.67 -12.92 -2.77
C CYS A 190 -9.38 -14.40 -2.55
N LEU A 191 -9.06 -14.80 -1.32
CA LEU A 191 -8.83 -16.20 -0.96
C LEU A 191 -10.07 -17.05 -1.25
N ARG A 192 -11.26 -16.60 -0.84
CA ARG A 192 -12.52 -17.28 -1.12
C ARG A 192 -12.70 -17.52 -2.63
N TRP A 193 -12.45 -16.51 -3.46
CA TRP A 193 -12.57 -16.62 -4.90
C TRP A 193 -11.55 -17.63 -5.48
N LEU A 194 -10.30 -17.59 -5.02
CA LEU A 194 -9.26 -18.52 -5.45
C LEU A 194 -9.61 -19.97 -5.08
N LEU A 195 -10.06 -20.21 -3.85
CA LEU A 195 -10.51 -21.54 -3.42
C LEU A 195 -11.65 -22.07 -4.30
N TYR A 196 -12.67 -21.24 -4.54
CA TYR A 196 -13.77 -21.60 -5.42
C TYR A 196 -13.29 -21.93 -6.86
N THR A 197 -12.35 -21.15 -7.39
CA THR A 197 -11.78 -21.37 -8.73
C THR A 197 -11.00 -22.69 -8.81
N HIS A 198 -10.42 -23.14 -7.71
CA HIS A 198 -9.70 -24.43 -7.62
C HIS A 198 -10.58 -25.61 -7.21
N GLY A 199 -11.91 -25.41 -7.07
CA GLY A 199 -12.86 -26.47 -6.72
C GLY A 199 -12.78 -26.95 -5.27
N MET A 200 -12.27 -26.08 -4.37
CA MET A 200 -12.13 -26.33 -2.92
C MET A 200 -13.25 -25.65 -2.12
#